data_11826dacce588b008f2f66bbea5d28e3
#
_entry.id   11826dacce588b008f2f66bbea5d28e3
#
_cell.length_a   1.000
_cell.length_b   1.000
_cell.length_c   1.000
_cell.angle_alpha   90.00
_cell.angle_beta   90.00
_cell.angle_gamma   90.00
#
_symmetry.space_group_name_H-M   'P 1'
#
loop_
_entity.id
_entity.type
_entity.pdbx_description
1 polymer ?
#
loop_
_entity_poly.entity_id
_entity_poly.type
_entity_poly.pdbx_seq_one_letter_code
_entity_poly.pdbx_strand_id
1 'polypeptide(L)'
;MEIANAIASHLLIETSDVFRVKIIPPGWIHLELAHLALAAWLKKLVSLGEEKGGTNKESVLVSEYRDVQLSSSLFPIQYAHARCCSLMRLVQQEELFISTNVIPWLDTQQKLRFNHPAEFRLMNELVKVMDELECSSTEAGVKWEKAALSLSQAFESFWCNCRIWGEVKTTSPELAQVRHGLIVATQWVLKFMLEDKLSAFAPSEL
;
A
#
# COMPACT_ATOMS: atom_id res chain seq x y z
N MET A 1 18.51 -9.54 30.08
CA MET A 1 17.73 -10.70 29.57
C MET A 1 16.43 -10.90 30.33
N GLU A 2 16.42 -10.94 31.68
CA GLU A 2 15.19 -11.14 32.48
C GLU A 2 14.09 -10.11 32.20
N ILE A 3 14.43 -8.83 32.16
CA ILE A 3 13.47 -7.75 31.84
C ILE A 3 12.89 -7.91 30.44
N ALA A 4 13.73 -8.22 29.44
CA ALA A 4 13.27 -8.43 28.07
C ALA A 4 12.33 -9.66 27.96
N ASN A 5 12.60 -10.73 28.73
CA ASN A 5 11.73 -11.91 28.81
C ASN A 5 10.38 -11.56 29.44
N ALA A 6 10.36 -10.79 30.54
CA ALA A 6 9.14 -10.36 31.18
C ALA A 6 8.27 -9.49 30.25
N ILE A 7 8.86 -8.51 29.58
CA ILE A 7 8.17 -7.64 28.60
C ILE A 7 7.63 -8.49 27.43
N ALA A 8 8.47 -9.37 26.87
CA ALA A 8 8.05 -10.21 25.75
C ALA A 8 6.87 -11.14 26.13
N SER A 9 6.87 -11.68 27.36
CA SER A 9 5.76 -12.52 27.86
C SER A 9 4.46 -11.75 27.96
N HIS A 10 4.49 -10.50 28.45
CA HIS A 10 3.31 -9.64 28.48
C HIS A 10 2.80 -9.30 27.09
N LEU A 11 3.70 -8.93 26.14
CA LEU A 11 3.34 -8.64 24.77
C LEU A 11 2.69 -9.86 24.07
N LEU A 12 3.19 -11.06 24.30
CA LEU A 12 2.62 -12.28 23.71
C LEU A 12 1.20 -12.58 24.18
N ILE A 13 0.86 -12.25 25.44
CA ILE A 13 -0.49 -12.45 25.99
C ILE A 13 -1.50 -11.54 25.31
N GLU A 14 -1.14 -10.28 25.05
CA GLU A 14 -2.06 -9.26 24.55
C GLU A 14 -2.12 -9.18 23.01
N THR A 15 -1.07 -9.59 22.32
CA THR A 15 -0.90 -9.32 20.88
C THR A 15 -0.46 -10.53 20.04
N SER A 16 -0.68 -11.76 20.51
CA SER A 16 -0.22 -12.99 19.85
C SER A 16 -0.67 -13.13 18.38
N ASP A 17 -1.84 -12.57 18.04
CA ASP A 17 -2.39 -12.63 16.68
C ASP A 17 -1.85 -11.53 15.76
N VAL A 18 -1.25 -10.48 16.33
CA VAL A 18 -0.76 -9.32 15.58
C VAL A 18 0.75 -9.37 15.39
N PHE A 19 1.49 -9.77 16.43
CA PHE A 19 2.96 -9.78 16.42
C PHE A 19 3.54 -11.14 16.81
N ARG A 20 4.65 -11.46 16.17
CA ARG A 20 5.60 -12.48 16.68
C ARG A 20 6.69 -11.76 17.43
N VAL A 21 6.92 -12.14 18.67
CA VAL A 21 7.94 -11.53 19.53
C VAL A 21 9.18 -12.43 19.53
N LYS A 22 10.34 -11.87 19.18
CA LYS A 22 11.65 -12.54 19.24
C LYS A 22 12.59 -11.75 20.13
N ILE A 23 13.27 -12.42 21.03
CA ILE A 23 14.32 -11.80 21.87
C ILE A 23 15.66 -12.13 21.28
N ILE A 24 16.47 -11.09 21.04
CA ILE A 24 17.81 -11.18 20.47
C ILE A 24 18.81 -10.66 21.51
N PRO A 25 19.91 -11.40 21.80
CA PRO A 25 20.95 -10.91 22.68
C PRO A 25 21.50 -9.52 22.24
N PRO A 26 21.83 -8.61 23.19
CA PRO A 26 21.82 -8.78 24.64
C PRO A 26 20.49 -8.51 25.36
N GLY A 27 19.38 -8.24 24.67
CA GLY A 27 18.06 -7.95 25.25
C GLY A 27 17.15 -7.14 24.34
N TRP A 28 17.41 -7.16 23.02
CA TRP A 28 16.52 -6.55 22.02
C TRP A 28 15.24 -7.37 21.86
N ILE A 29 14.10 -6.68 21.84
CA ILE A 29 12.80 -7.28 21.55
C ILE A 29 12.46 -6.92 20.11
N HIS A 30 12.38 -7.92 19.23
CA HIS A 30 11.94 -7.76 17.85
C HIS A 30 10.46 -8.13 17.76
N LEU A 31 9.67 -7.21 17.24
CA LEU A 31 8.27 -7.41 16.90
C LEU A 31 8.15 -7.58 15.39
N GLU A 32 7.68 -8.75 14.98
CA GLU A 32 7.42 -9.07 13.58
C GLU A 32 5.91 -9.15 13.38
N LEU A 33 5.34 -8.33 12.48
CA LEU A 33 3.92 -8.39 12.15
C LEU A 33 3.55 -9.77 11.60
N ALA A 34 2.51 -10.37 12.16
CA ALA A 34 2.00 -11.65 11.68
C ALA A 34 1.42 -11.51 10.27
N HIS A 35 1.63 -12.51 9.40
CA HIS A 35 1.11 -12.48 8.04
C HIS A 35 -0.44 -12.36 8.01
N LEU A 36 -1.11 -12.95 8.98
CA LEU A 36 -2.56 -12.85 9.14
C LEU A 36 -3.00 -11.40 9.42
N ALA A 37 -2.30 -10.71 10.32
CA ALA A 37 -2.55 -9.31 10.63
C ALA A 37 -2.31 -8.40 9.43
N LEU A 38 -1.19 -8.63 8.71
CA LEU A 38 -0.87 -7.90 7.47
C LEU A 38 -1.93 -8.13 6.39
N ALA A 39 -2.40 -9.36 6.21
CA ALA A 39 -3.45 -9.68 5.24
C ALA A 39 -4.78 -8.99 5.59
N ALA A 40 -5.18 -8.99 6.86
CA ALA A 40 -6.38 -8.30 7.34
C ALA A 40 -6.26 -6.78 7.15
N TRP A 41 -5.09 -6.22 7.43
CA TRP A 41 -4.80 -4.81 7.22
C TRP A 41 -4.85 -4.43 5.73
N LEU A 42 -4.21 -5.21 4.84
CA LEU A 42 -4.25 -4.99 3.38
C LEU A 42 -5.69 -5.06 2.85
N LYS A 43 -6.48 -6.03 3.32
CA LYS A 43 -7.90 -6.13 2.98
C LYS A 43 -8.67 -4.86 3.35
N LYS A 44 -8.47 -4.35 4.56
CA LYS A 44 -9.09 -3.11 5.02
C LYS A 44 -8.65 -1.91 4.17
N LEU A 45 -7.37 -1.82 3.84
CA LEU A 45 -6.81 -0.74 3.03
C LEU A 45 -7.43 -0.70 1.62
N VAL A 46 -7.58 -1.85 0.99
CA VAL A 46 -8.24 -1.98 -0.33
C VAL A 46 -9.71 -1.57 -0.25
N SER A 47 -10.45 -2.02 0.78
CA SER A 47 -11.87 -1.64 0.96
C SER A 47 -12.07 -0.14 1.10
N LEU A 48 -11.17 0.56 1.81
CA LEU A 48 -11.22 2.03 1.91
C LEU A 48 -11.03 2.73 0.56
N GLY A 49 -10.23 2.14 -0.32
CA GLY A 49 -10.03 2.64 -1.69
C GLY A 49 -11.29 2.52 -2.55
N GLU A 50 -12.07 1.45 -2.38
CA GLU A 50 -13.32 1.22 -3.13
C GLU A 50 -14.46 2.12 -2.67
N GLU A 51 -14.66 2.27 -1.37
CA GLU A 51 -15.74 3.09 -0.80
C GLU A 51 -15.60 4.58 -1.17
N LYS A 52 -14.38 5.11 -1.21
CA LYS A 52 -14.12 6.52 -1.55
C LYS A 52 -13.95 6.78 -3.04
N GLY A 53 -13.69 5.75 -3.84
CA GLY A 53 -13.57 5.85 -5.30
C GLY A 53 -14.90 6.10 -6.02
N GLY A 54 -16.03 5.85 -5.37
CA GLY A 54 -17.39 5.99 -5.94
C GLY A 54 -17.97 7.42 -5.92
N THR A 55 -17.37 8.35 -5.21
CA THR A 55 -17.83 9.75 -5.22
C THR A 55 -17.02 10.57 -6.22
N ASN A 56 -17.48 10.57 -7.47
CA ASN A 56 -17.00 11.49 -8.51
C ASN A 56 -17.25 12.95 -8.06
N LYS A 57 -16.31 13.53 -7.34
CA LYS A 57 -16.16 14.99 -7.23
C LYS A 57 -15.37 15.58 -8.41
N GLU A 58 -15.23 14.82 -9.48
CA GLU A 58 -14.41 15.19 -10.65
C GLU A 58 -14.93 16.39 -11.44
N SER A 59 -16.20 16.82 -11.28
CA SER A 59 -16.78 17.77 -12.22
C SER A 59 -16.71 19.25 -11.81
N VAL A 60 -16.33 19.58 -10.59
CA VAL A 60 -16.38 21.01 -10.13
C VAL A 60 -15.00 21.62 -9.91
N LEU A 61 -13.95 20.82 -9.66
CA LEU A 61 -12.62 21.37 -9.35
C LEU A 61 -11.64 21.43 -10.54
N VAL A 62 -11.99 20.86 -11.68
CA VAL A 62 -11.11 20.84 -12.87
C VAL A 62 -10.84 22.23 -13.46
N SER A 63 -11.71 23.23 -13.21
CA SER A 63 -11.50 24.58 -13.74
C SER A 63 -10.53 25.44 -12.92
N GLU A 64 -10.39 25.18 -11.61
CA GLU A 64 -9.52 25.99 -10.74
C GLU A 64 -8.08 25.47 -10.65
N TYR A 65 -7.85 24.19 -10.95
CA TYR A 65 -6.51 23.57 -10.86
C TYR A 65 -5.69 23.63 -12.15
N ARG A 66 -6.17 24.26 -13.21
CA ARG A 66 -5.42 24.37 -14.49
C ARG A 66 -4.11 25.16 -14.41
N ASP A 67 -3.93 25.97 -13.37
CA ASP A 67 -2.71 26.76 -13.15
C ASP A 67 -1.82 26.24 -12.00
N VAL A 68 -2.15 25.10 -11.38
CA VAL A 68 -1.24 24.48 -10.42
C VAL A 68 -0.08 23.93 -11.23
N GLN A 69 1.02 24.69 -11.25
CA GLN A 69 2.33 24.26 -11.73
C GLN A 69 2.56 22.82 -11.26
N LEU A 70 2.70 21.91 -12.23
CA LEU A 70 3.31 20.60 -12.00
C LEU A 70 4.67 20.87 -11.38
N SER A 71 4.72 20.93 -10.06
CA SER A 71 5.98 21.04 -9.33
C SER A 71 6.79 19.85 -9.79
N SER A 72 7.96 20.10 -10.36
CA SER A 72 8.82 19.02 -10.87
C SER A 72 9.12 17.95 -9.81
N SER A 73 9.00 18.32 -8.54
CA SER A 73 9.17 17.41 -7.40
C SER A 73 7.99 16.46 -7.18
N LEU A 74 6.75 16.87 -7.52
CA LEU A 74 5.54 16.05 -7.35
C LEU A 74 5.25 15.14 -8.55
N PHE A 75 5.86 15.40 -9.70
CA PHE A 75 5.63 14.65 -10.93
C PHE A 75 5.81 13.13 -10.75
N PRO A 76 6.86 12.60 -10.08
CA PRO A 76 6.99 11.16 -9.89
C PRO A 76 5.84 10.55 -9.08
N ILE A 77 5.27 11.30 -8.12
CA ILE A 77 4.16 10.85 -7.29
C ILE A 77 2.88 10.80 -8.12
N GLN A 78 2.62 11.88 -8.88
CA GLN A 78 1.48 11.98 -9.79
C GLN A 78 1.53 10.92 -10.90
N TYR A 79 2.72 10.67 -11.46
CA TYR A 79 2.94 9.63 -12.45
C TYR A 79 2.64 8.24 -11.88
N ALA A 80 3.13 7.92 -10.69
CA ALA A 80 2.84 6.64 -10.03
C ALA A 80 1.35 6.44 -9.79
N HIS A 81 0.63 7.50 -9.33
CA HIS A 81 -0.82 7.46 -9.15
C HIS A 81 -1.55 7.21 -10.47
N ALA A 82 -1.28 7.99 -11.51
CA ALA A 82 -1.89 7.84 -12.83
C ALA A 82 -1.61 6.45 -13.44
N ARG A 83 -0.40 5.92 -13.21
CA ARG A 83 -0.04 4.57 -13.62
C ARG A 83 -0.87 3.51 -12.92
N CYS A 84 -1.08 3.62 -11.59
CA CYS A 84 -1.99 2.74 -10.86
C CYS A 84 -3.40 2.78 -11.46
N CYS A 85 -3.94 3.97 -11.72
CA CYS A 85 -5.27 4.14 -12.34
C CYS A 85 -5.35 3.45 -13.71
N SER A 86 -4.33 3.61 -14.55
CA SER A 86 -4.27 2.96 -15.88
C SER A 86 -4.28 1.44 -15.76
N LEU A 87 -3.51 0.88 -14.82
CA LEU A 87 -3.46 -0.56 -14.59
C LEU A 87 -4.79 -1.11 -14.07
N MET A 88 -5.47 -0.38 -13.18
CA MET A 88 -6.80 -0.77 -12.68
C MET A 88 -7.83 -0.78 -13.81
N ARG A 89 -7.82 0.21 -14.71
CA ARG A 89 -8.68 0.22 -15.90
C ARG A 89 -8.45 -0.98 -16.81
N LEU A 90 -7.18 -1.34 -17.05
CA LEU A 90 -6.84 -2.53 -17.85
C LEU A 90 -7.37 -3.82 -17.21
N VAL A 91 -7.29 -3.95 -15.89
CA VAL A 91 -7.85 -5.10 -15.15
C VAL A 91 -9.36 -5.19 -15.32
N GLN A 92 -10.07 -4.05 -15.27
CA GLN A 92 -11.52 -3.99 -15.46
C GLN A 92 -11.92 -4.34 -16.91
N GLN A 93 -11.19 -3.83 -17.91
CA GLN A 93 -11.45 -4.10 -19.32
C GLN A 93 -11.26 -5.58 -19.70
N GLU A 94 -10.31 -6.24 -19.07
CA GLU A 94 -10.03 -7.66 -19.31
C GLU A 94 -10.91 -8.61 -18.46
N GLU A 95 -11.84 -8.07 -17.65
CA GLU A 95 -12.68 -8.84 -16.71
C GLU A 95 -11.86 -9.80 -15.83
N LEU A 96 -10.62 -9.37 -15.51
CA LEU A 96 -9.65 -10.24 -14.86
C LEU A 96 -10.04 -10.67 -13.47
N PHE A 97 -10.75 -9.81 -12.73
CA PHE A 97 -11.16 -10.05 -11.35
C PHE A 97 -12.53 -9.45 -11.07
N ILE A 98 -13.42 -10.26 -10.53
CA ILE A 98 -14.84 -9.89 -10.33
C ILE A 98 -15.02 -9.03 -9.07
N SER A 99 -14.11 -9.10 -8.10
CA SER A 99 -14.21 -8.31 -6.86
C SER A 99 -12.89 -8.28 -6.09
N THR A 100 -12.47 -7.10 -5.62
CA THR A 100 -11.32 -6.91 -4.73
C THR A 100 -11.57 -7.44 -3.32
N ASN A 101 -12.83 -7.65 -2.92
CA ASN A 101 -13.21 -8.21 -1.62
C ASN A 101 -12.76 -9.66 -1.40
N VAL A 102 -12.39 -10.37 -2.47
CA VAL A 102 -12.01 -11.80 -2.43
C VAL A 102 -10.53 -12.00 -2.75
N ILE A 103 -9.67 -10.99 -2.50
CA ILE A 103 -8.23 -11.13 -2.72
C ILE A 103 -7.64 -12.17 -1.78
N PRO A 104 -7.03 -13.26 -2.30
CA PRO A 104 -6.48 -14.35 -1.51
C PRO A 104 -5.07 -14.00 -1.00
N TRP A 105 -4.96 -13.06 -0.06
CA TRP A 105 -3.69 -12.58 0.49
C TRP A 105 -2.79 -13.66 1.07
N LEU A 106 -3.38 -14.73 1.60
CA LEU A 106 -2.68 -15.82 2.26
C LEU A 106 -2.69 -17.09 1.43
N ASP A 107 -1.62 -17.85 1.54
CA ASP A 107 -1.52 -19.21 1.02
C ASP A 107 -2.13 -20.25 1.99
N THR A 108 -2.04 -21.53 1.66
CA THR A 108 -2.52 -22.63 2.50
C THR A 108 -1.76 -22.78 3.83
N GLN A 109 -0.57 -22.18 3.94
CA GLN A 109 0.25 -22.17 5.15
C GLN A 109 0.05 -20.88 5.98
N GLN A 110 -0.97 -20.06 5.68
CA GLN A 110 -1.23 -18.78 6.32
C GLN A 110 -0.07 -17.77 6.17
N LYS A 111 0.68 -17.86 5.06
CA LYS A 111 1.72 -16.89 4.70
C LYS A 111 1.22 -15.99 3.58
N LEU A 112 1.70 -14.73 3.55
CA LEU A 112 1.43 -13.85 2.42
C LEU A 112 1.92 -14.49 1.13
N ARG A 113 1.08 -14.43 0.08
CA ARG A 113 1.38 -14.98 -1.26
C ARG A 113 2.42 -14.19 -2.04
N PHE A 114 3.22 -13.40 -1.38
CA PHE A 114 4.31 -12.68 -2.02
C PHE A 114 5.46 -13.63 -2.34
N ASN A 115 5.99 -13.53 -3.55
CA ASN A 115 7.11 -14.36 -4.00
C ASN A 115 8.30 -13.53 -4.52
N HIS A 116 8.18 -12.18 -4.54
CA HIS A 116 9.24 -11.29 -4.99
C HIS A 116 9.55 -10.20 -3.95
N PRO A 117 10.83 -9.82 -3.73
CA PRO A 117 11.20 -8.80 -2.76
C PRO A 117 10.54 -7.44 -2.97
N ALA A 118 10.22 -7.08 -4.23
CA ALA A 118 9.56 -5.82 -4.54
C ALA A 118 8.12 -5.75 -4.00
N GLU A 119 7.41 -6.87 -3.87
CA GLU A 119 6.08 -6.95 -3.25
C GLU A 119 6.16 -6.61 -1.76
N PHE A 120 7.12 -7.21 -1.05
CA PHE A 120 7.38 -6.90 0.36
C PHE A 120 7.82 -5.46 0.57
N ARG A 121 8.67 -4.94 -0.33
CA ARG A 121 9.11 -3.55 -0.26
C ARG A 121 7.93 -2.59 -0.41
N LEU A 122 7.05 -2.81 -1.39
CA LEU A 122 5.87 -1.98 -1.60
C LEU A 122 4.93 -2.03 -0.39
N MET A 123 4.64 -3.23 0.13
CA MET A 123 3.84 -3.40 1.35
C MET A 123 4.47 -2.65 2.54
N ASN A 124 5.79 -2.76 2.74
CA ASN A 124 6.47 -2.09 3.84
C ASN A 124 6.40 -0.55 3.72
N GLU A 125 6.51 0.00 2.51
CA GLU A 125 6.34 1.45 2.32
C GLU A 125 4.88 1.89 2.56
N LEU A 126 3.88 1.07 2.17
CA LEU A 126 2.47 1.33 2.53
C LEU A 126 2.29 1.37 4.06
N VAL A 127 2.86 0.40 4.79
CA VAL A 127 2.79 0.37 6.27
C VAL A 127 3.42 1.63 6.86
N LYS A 128 4.63 2.01 6.42
CA LYS A 128 5.32 3.21 6.91
C LYS A 128 4.51 4.49 6.69
N VAL A 129 3.94 4.66 5.50
CA VAL A 129 3.12 5.84 5.19
C VAL A 129 1.90 5.87 6.09
N MET A 130 1.22 4.74 6.30
CA MET A 130 0.04 4.69 7.16
C MET A 130 0.38 4.93 8.64
N ASP A 131 1.49 4.38 9.14
CA ASP A 131 1.99 4.69 10.48
C ASP A 131 2.31 6.18 10.65
N GLU A 132 2.94 6.80 9.64
CA GLU A 132 3.21 8.23 9.66
C GLU A 132 1.93 9.06 9.65
N LEU A 133 0.88 8.63 8.94
CA LEU A 133 -0.42 9.30 8.89
C LEU A 133 -1.13 9.24 10.26
N GLU A 134 -1.06 8.12 10.96
CA GLU A 134 -1.68 7.93 12.28
C GLU A 134 -0.89 8.63 13.40
N CYS A 135 0.45 8.61 13.33
CA CYS A 135 1.32 9.10 14.40
C CYS A 135 1.68 10.58 14.28
N SER A 136 1.45 11.24 13.13
CA SER A 136 1.92 12.61 12.93
C SER A 136 0.97 13.65 13.48
N SER A 137 1.41 14.34 14.54
CA SER A 137 0.88 15.66 14.91
C SER A 137 1.42 16.72 13.91
N THR A 138 0.56 17.24 13.09
CA THR A 138 0.44 18.55 12.42
C THR A 138 1.62 19.24 11.70
N GLU A 139 2.87 18.81 11.75
CA GLU A 139 3.95 19.55 11.09
C GLU A 139 4.74 18.69 10.11
N ALA A 140 4.50 18.85 8.79
CA ALA A 140 5.58 18.64 7.83
C ALA A 140 5.18 18.34 6.37
N GLY A 141 4.92 19.35 5.57
CA GLY A 141 4.73 19.18 4.12
C GLY A 141 5.92 18.46 3.44
N VAL A 142 7.15 18.80 3.83
CA VAL A 142 8.39 18.16 3.31
C VAL A 142 8.48 16.67 3.68
N LYS A 143 7.96 16.29 4.83
CA LYS A 143 7.94 14.89 5.27
C LYS A 143 6.97 14.06 4.42
N TRP A 144 5.80 14.62 4.09
CA TRP A 144 4.79 13.95 3.27
C TRP A 144 5.24 13.75 1.82
N GLU A 145 5.90 14.75 1.23
CA GLU A 145 6.47 14.62 -0.11
C GLU A 145 7.51 13.50 -0.17
N LYS A 146 8.42 13.44 0.81
CA LYS A 146 9.42 12.37 0.89
C LYS A 146 8.80 10.99 1.06
N ALA A 147 7.78 10.86 1.91
CA ALA A 147 7.07 9.60 2.12
C ALA A 147 6.34 9.13 0.84
N ALA A 148 5.62 10.04 0.19
CA ALA A 148 4.94 9.76 -1.08
C ALA A 148 5.93 9.41 -2.20
N LEU A 149 7.08 10.08 -2.27
CA LEU A 149 8.14 9.75 -3.23
C LEU A 149 8.72 8.35 -2.98
N SER A 150 8.97 7.98 -1.72
CA SER A 150 9.46 6.64 -1.37
C SER A 150 8.45 5.55 -1.76
N LEU A 151 7.16 5.79 -1.52
CA LEU A 151 6.09 4.88 -1.95
C LEU A 151 6.03 4.76 -3.48
N SER A 152 6.15 5.89 -4.20
CA SER A 152 6.17 5.91 -5.67
C SER A 152 7.34 5.11 -6.24
N GLN A 153 8.53 5.25 -5.68
CA GLN A 153 9.72 4.48 -6.07
C GLN A 153 9.57 2.98 -5.77
N ALA A 154 8.96 2.63 -4.64
CA ALA A 154 8.66 1.24 -4.31
C ALA A 154 7.64 0.64 -5.28
N PHE A 155 6.62 1.40 -5.67
CA PHE A 155 5.65 1.01 -6.68
C PHE A 155 6.30 0.83 -8.05
N GLU A 156 7.16 1.72 -8.49
CA GLU A 156 7.89 1.58 -9.76
C GLU A 156 8.74 0.30 -9.78
N SER A 157 9.49 0.05 -8.70
CA SER A 157 10.24 -1.20 -8.54
C SER A 157 9.35 -2.43 -8.60
N PHE A 158 8.18 -2.39 -7.94
CA PHE A 158 7.19 -3.45 -7.99
C PHE A 158 6.67 -3.67 -9.42
N TRP A 159 6.26 -2.60 -10.09
CA TRP A 159 5.74 -2.66 -11.45
C TRP A 159 6.74 -3.25 -12.44
N CYS A 160 8.00 -2.88 -12.36
CA CYS A 160 9.05 -3.39 -13.23
C CYS A 160 9.34 -4.89 -13.05
N ASN A 161 9.13 -5.41 -11.84
CA ASN A 161 9.55 -6.78 -11.48
C ASN A 161 8.39 -7.77 -11.30
N CYS A 162 7.17 -7.28 -11.03
CA CYS A 162 6.04 -8.13 -10.66
C CYS A 162 4.91 -8.04 -11.69
N ARG A 163 4.92 -8.96 -12.65
CA ARG A 163 3.89 -9.01 -13.69
C ARG A 163 2.54 -9.47 -13.12
N ILE A 164 1.45 -8.89 -13.64
CA ILE A 164 0.06 -9.26 -13.33
C ILE A 164 -0.55 -10.04 -14.50
N TRP A 165 -0.12 -9.72 -15.72
CA TRP A 165 -0.60 -10.30 -16.96
C TRP A 165 0.35 -11.36 -17.52
N GLY A 166 -0.09 -12.02 -18.58
CA GLY A 166 0.66 -13.06 -19.26
C GLY A 166 0.64 -14.37 -18.48
N GLU A 167 1.78 -15.04 -18.36
CA GLU A 167 1.91 -16.33 -17.74
C GLU A 167 1.40 -16.40 -16.30
N VAL A 168 1.61 -15.34 -15.51
CA VAL A 168 1.16 -15.29 -14.11
C VAL A 168 -0.36 -15.41 -13.99
N LYS A 169 -1.12 -14.81 -14.92
CA LYS A 169 -2.59 -14.89 -14.95
C LYS A 169 -3.07 -16.34 -15.07
N THR A 170 -2.36 -17.18 -15.79
CA THR A 170 -2.75 -18.58 -16.08
C THR A 170 -2.15 -19.57 -15.08
N THR A 171 -0.90 -19.34 -14.64
CA THR A 171 -0.17 -20.28 -13.77
C THR A 171 -0.36 -20.01 -12.29
N SER A 172 -0.64 -18.77 -11.92
CA SER A 172 -0.78 -18.31 -10.51
C SER A 172 -1.80 -17.18 -10.39
N PRO A 173 -3.09 -17.44 -10.71
CA PRO A 173 -4.13 -16.41 -10.72
C PRO A 173 -4.31 -15.71 -9.38
N GLU A 174 -4.12 -16.43 -8.26
CA GLU A 174 -4.21 -15.84 -6.91
C GLU A 174 -3.09 -14.82 -6.67
N LEU A 175 -1.88 -15.08 -7.18
CA LEU A 175 -0.77 -14.14 -7.09
C LEU A 175 -1.05 -12.88 -7.93
N ALA A 176 -1.63 -13.03 -9.12
CA ALA A 176 -2.05 -11.92 -9.95
C ALA A 176 -3.11 -11.05 -9.24
N GLN A 177 -4.08 -11.66 -8.54
CA GLN A 177 -5.08 -10.96 -7.73
C GLN A 177 -4.44 -10.19 -6.56
N VAL A 178 -3.50 -10.81 -5.85
CA VAL A 178 -2.76 -10.18 -4.74
C VAL A 178 -1.97 -8.97 -5.24
N ARG A 179 -1.29 -9.08 -6.39
CA ARG A 179 -0.57 -7.97 -7.02
C ARG A 179 -1.50 -6.83 -7.44
N HIS A 180 -2.67 -7.16 -7.97
CA HIS A 180 -3.71 -6.17 -8.26
C HIS A 180 -4.16 -5.45 -6.97
N GLY A 181 -4.39 -6.19 -5.89
CA GLY A 181 -4.74 -5.60 -4.59
C GLY A 181 -3.68 -4.60 -4.08
N LEU A 182 -2.38 -4.90 -4.28
CA LEU A 182 -1.31 -3.95 -3.94
C LEU A 182 -1.39 -2.67 -4.79
N ILE A 183 -1.78 -2.76 -6.07
CA ILE A 183 -1.98 -1.58 -6.93
C ILE A 183 -3.14 -0.74 -6.41
N VAL A 184 -4.28 -1.36 -6.08
CA VAL A 184 -5.46 -0.65 -5.54
C VAL A 184 -5.10 0.07 -4.24
N ALA A 185 -4.45 -0.62 -3.30
CA ALA A 185 -3.99 -0.01 -2.05
C ALA A 185 -3.03 1.16 -2.29
N THR A 186 -2.07 1.00 -3.22
CA THR A 186 -1.10 2.04 -3.55
C THR A 186 -1.76 3.26 -4.19
N GLN A 187 -2.68 3.05 -5.13
CA GLN A 187 -3.43 4.11 -5.78
C GLN A 187 -4.18 4.96 -4.74
N TRP A 188 -4.89 4.31 -3.82
CA TRP A 188 -5.65 5.02 -2.79
C TRP A 188 -4.75 5.84 -1.88
N VAL A 189 -3.64 5.26 -1.39
CA VAL A 189 -2.70 5.97 -0.51
C VAL A 189 -2.04 7.14 -1.21
N LEU A 190 -1.60 6.98 -2.48
CA LEU A 190 -1.02 8.06 -3.27
C LEU A 190 -2.03 9.18 -3.53
N LYS A 191 -3.29 8.84 -3.84
CA LYS A 191 -4.37 9.82 -3.99
C LYS A 191 -4.55 10.63 -2.71
N PHE A 192 -4.68 9.95 -1.57
CA PHE A 192 -4.82 10.59 -0.27
C PHE A 192 -3.63 11.50 0.06
N MET A 193 -2.40 11.05 -0.21
CA MET A 193 -1.20 11.86 0.00
C MET A 193 -1.18 13.10 -0.87
N LEU A 194 -1.53 12.99 -2.15
CA LEU A 194 -1.57 14.13 -3.07
C LEU A 194 -2.65 15.14 -2.66
N GLU A 195 -3.88 14.69 -2.48
CA GLU A 195 -5.03 15.57 -2.26
C GLU A 195 -5.07 16.14 -0.83
N ASP A 196 -4.91 15.30 0.20
CA ASP A 196 -5.14 15.70 1.59
C ASP A 196 -3.87 16.21 2.30
N LYS A 197 -2.68 15.75 1.90
CA LYS A 197 -1.43 16.12 2.57
C LYS A 197 -0.57 17.11 1.80
N LEU A 198 -0.58 17.03 0.48
CA LEU A 198 0.24 17.87 -0.39
C LEU A 198 -0.58 18.93 -1.11
N SER A 199 -1.91 18.95 -0.94
CA SER A 199 -2.84 19.88 -1.62
C SER A 199 -2.59 19.94 -3.12
N ALA A 200 -2.29 18.78 -3.72
CA ALA A 200 -1.95 18.62 -5.11
C ALA A 200 -2.98 17.73 -5.83
N PHE A 201 -3.16 17.96 -7.12
CA PHE A 201 -4.06 17.16 -7.94
C PHE A 201 -3.52 15.73 -8.13
N ALA A 202 -4.39 14.73 -8.01
CA ALA A 202 -4.09 13.33 -8.27
C ALA A 202 -4.61 12.92 -9.66
N PRO A 203 -3.78 13.01 -10.74
CA PRO A 203 -4.22 12.75 -12.10
C PRO A 203 -4.54 11.27 -12.29
N SER A 204 -5.64 10.96 -12.97
CA SER A 204 -5.96 9.59 -13.38
C SER A 204 -5.27 9.19 -14.69
N GLU A 205 -4.78 10.17 -15.45
CA GLU A 205 -4.06 10.04 -16.73
C GLU A 205 -2.95 11.10 -16.82
N LEU A 206 -1.84 10.74 -17.47
CA LEU A 206 -0.71 11.62 -17.78
C LEU A 206 -0.23 11.37 -19.21
#